data_d794ae6fe5dcd70269d473a805a3947c
#
_entry.id   d794ae6fe5dcd70269d473a805a3947c
#
_cell.length_a   1.000
_cell.length_b   1.000
_cell.length_c   1.000
_cell.angle_alpha   90.00
_cell.angle_beta   90.00
_cell.angle_gamma   90.00
#
_symmetry.space_group_name_H-M   'P 1'
#
loop_
_entity.id
_entity.type
_entity.pdbx_description
1 polymer ?
#
loop_
_entity_poly.entity_id
_entity_poly.type
_entity_poly.pdbx_seq_one_letter_code
_entity_poly.pdbx_strand_id
1 'polypeptide(L)'
;MVWSKPRIIMIPTKCRVLVDFFATWCGPCKMVAKQLDKYEEEVDDVKVIKINVDEESDLASKYGIRSIPTLFYMEDGEVVDRHTGNATLEQLKTLTKI
;
A
#
# COMPACT_ATOMS: atom_id res chain seq x y z
N MET A 1 -14.53 -27.92 -12.98
CA MET A 1 -14.47 -26.71 -12.18
C MET A 1 -13.52 -25.71 -12.80
N VAL A 2 -14.03 -24.58 -13.06
CA VAL A 2 -13.13 -23.52 -13.48
C VAL A 2 -12.57 -22.87 -12.24
N TRP A 3 -11.34 -23.07 -12.03
CA TRP A 3 -10.65 -22.38 -10.97
C TRP A 3 -10.11 -21.08 -11.57
N SER A 4 -10.78 -20.00 -11.23
CA SER A 4 -10.26 -18.69 -11.57
C SER A 4 -9.01 -18.49 -10.76
N LYS A 5 -7.89 -18.40 -11.42
CA LYS A 5 -6.65 -18.16 -10.73
C LYS A 5 -6.80 -16.88 -9.91
N PRO A 6 -6.68 -16.94 -8.61
CA PRO A 6 -6.75 -15.73 -7.80
C PRO A 6 -5.62 -14.80 -8.20
N ARG A 7 -5.88 -13.52 -8.09
CA ARG A 7 -4.84 -12.54 -8.26
C ARG A 7 -3.82 -12.77 -7.15
N ILE A 8 -2.62 -13.08 -7.55
CA ILE A 8 -1.55 -13.27 -6.58
C ILE A 8 -0.85 -11.93 -6.38
N ILE A 9 -1.03 -11.37 -5.20
CA ILE A 9 -0.29 -10.17 -4.83
C ILE A 9 0.88 -10.65 -4.00
N MET A 10 2.06 -10.53 -4.55
CA MET A 10 3.28 -10.88 -3.86
C MET A 10 3.96 -9.61 -3.36
N ILE A 11 4.11 -9.52 -2.06
CA ILE A 11 4.89 -8.46 -1.47
C ILE A 11 6.35 -8.92 -1.47
N PRO A 12 7.23 -8.22 -2.19
CA PRO A 12 8.63 -8.63 -2.24
C PRO A 12 9.26 -8.65 -0.85
N THR A 13 10.11 -9.64 -0.61
CA THR A 13 10.74 -9.84 0.70
C THR A 13 12.16 -9.32 0.77
N LYS A 14 12.69 -8.75 -0.30
CA LYS A 14 14.08 -8.29 -0.36
C LYS A 14 14.24 -6.86 -0.88
N CYS A 15 13.23 -6.04 -0.66
CA CYS A 15 13.31 -4.66 -1.11
C CYS A 15 12.46 -3.77 -0.23
N ARG A 16 12.57 -2.48 -0.48
CA ARG A 16 11.77 -1.49 0.20
C ARG A 16 10.44 -1.38 -0.52
N VAL A 17 9.34 -1.48 0.21
CA VAL A 17 8.00 -1.51 -0.35
C VAL A 17 7.09 -0.56 0.42
N LEU A 18 6.30 0.20 -0.33
CA LEU A 18 5.23 1.01 0.24
C LEU A 18 3.91 0.38 -0.19
N VAL A 19 3.15 -0.13 0.77
CA VAL A 19 1.89 -0.82 0.51
C VAL A 19 0.73 0.09 0.85
N ASP A 20 -0.17 0.28 -0.11
CA ASP A 20 -1.37 1.12 0.05
C ASP A 20 -2.61 0.24 0.07
N PHE A 21 -3.28 0.17 1.22
CA PHE A 21 -4.57 -0.51 1.36
C PHE A 21 -5.68 0.50 1.11
N PHE A 22 -6.49 0.24 0.09
CA PHE A 22 -7.50 1.18 -0.37
C PHE A 22 -8.80 0.48 -0.76
N ALA A 23 -9.83 1.27 -1.02
CA ALA A 23 -11.05 0.80 -1.66
C ALA A 23 -11.50 1.81 -2.71
N THR A 24 -12.23 1.36 -3.71
CA THR A 24 -12.66 2.22 -4.82
C THR A 24 -13.68 3.26 -4.40
N TRP A 25 -14.44 2.98 -3.34
CA TRP A 25 -15.45 3.90 -2.81
C TRP A 25 -14.90 4.91 -1.81
N CYS A 26 -13.64 4.83 -1.50
CA CYS A 26 -13.01 5.64 -0.47
C CYS A 26 -12.49 6.95 -1.05
N GLY A 27 -13.07 8.08 -0.67
CA GLY A 27 -12.64 9.40 -1.12
C GLY A 27 -11.20 9.73 -0.78
N PRO A 28 -10.80 9.63 0.51
CA PRO A 28 -9.42 9.90 0.92
C PRO A 28 -8.39 8.99 0.21
N CYS A 29 -8.78 7.75 -0.11
CA CYS A 29 -7.89 6.84 -0.85
C CYS A 29 -7.54 7.40 -2.23
N LYS A 30 -8.46 8.09 -2.87
CA LYS A 30 -8.23 8.71 -4.18
C LYS A 30 -7.21 9.84 -4.09
N MET A 31 -7.25 10.59 -2.99
CA MET A 31 -6.27 11.64 -2.74
C MET A 31 -4.87 11.04 -2.55
N VAL A 32 -4.78 9.98 -1.77
CA VAL A 32 -3.52 9.28 -1.55
C VAL A 32 -2.99 8.69 -2.85
N ALA A 33 -3.87 8.16 -3.69
CA ALA A 33 -3.47 7.60 -4.99
C ALA A 33 -2.74 8.64 -5.84
N LYS A 34 -3.23 9.88 -5.84
CA LYS A 34 -2.58 10.97 -6.58
C LYS A 34 -1.20 11.30 -6.01
N GLN A 35 -1.07 11.27 -4.69
CA GLN A 35 0.22 11.51 -4.05
C GLN A 35 1.19 10.37 -4.33
N LEU A 36 0.69 9.13 -4.38
CA LEU A 36 1.50 7.97 -4.73
C LEU A 36 2.01 8.05 -6.16
N ASP A 37 1.21 8.55 -7.08
CA ASP A 37 1.65 8.74 -8.46
C ASP A 37 2.84 9.70 -8.51
N LYS A 38 2.79 10.78 -7.77
CA LYS A 38 3.90 11.71 -7.66
C LYS A 38 5.11 11.09 -6.99
N TYR A 39 4.87 10.29 -5.96
CA TYR A 39 5.91 9.57 -5.26
C TYR A 39 6.66 8.64 -6.20
N GLU A 40 5.93 7.87 -7.00
CA GLU A 40 6.53 6.95 -7.96
C GLU A 40 7.37 7.65 -9.03
N GLU A 41 7.00 8.88 -9.39
CA GLU A 41 7.78 9.67 -10.33
C GLU A 41 9.11 10.14 -9.76
N GLU A 42 9.17 10.34 -8.45
CA GLU A 42 10.35 10.93 -7.80
C GLU A 42 11.24 9.90 -7.10
N VAL A 43 10.70 8.74 -6.74
CA VAL A 43 11.42 7.74 -5.94
C VAL A 43 11.45 6.42 -6.69
N ASP A 44 12.64 5.94 -7.02
CA ASP A 44 12.82 4.72 -7.80
C ASP A 44 13.10 3.48 -6.95
N ASP A 45 13.67 3.66 -5.77
CA ASP A 45 14.17 2.53 -4.97
C ASP A 45 13.16 1.98 -3.98
N VAL A 46 11.93 2.49 -3.97
CA VAL A 46 10.84 1.97 -3.17
C VAL A 46 9.72 1.55 -4.12
N LYS A 47 9.33 0.29 -4.03
CA LYS A 47 8.26 -0.23 -4.87
C LYS A 47 6.91 0.09 -4.22
N VAL A 48 5.96 0.59 -5.01
CA VAL A 48 4.60 0.88 -4.54
C VAL A 48 3.69 -0.28 -4.93
N ILE A 49 2.98 -0.84 -3.95
CA ILE A 49 2.00 -1.90 -4.17
C ILE A 49 0.65 -1.42 -3.64
N LYS A 50 -0.38 -1.54 -4.46
CA LYS A 50 -1.74 -1.12 -4.10
C LYS A 50 -2.60 -2.35 -3.89
N ILE A 51 -3.26 -2.44 -2.74
CA ILE A 51 -4.11 -3.57 -2.37
C ILE A 51 -5.53 -3.06 -2.12
N ASN A 52 -6.47 -3.53 -2.94
CA ASN A 52 -7.89 -3.24 -2.75
C ASN A 52 -8.43 -4.17 -1.67
N VAL A 53 -8.87 -3.60 -0.55
CA VAL A 53 -9.31 -4.39 0.61
C VAL A 53 -10.57 -5.18 0.33
N ASP A 54 -11.39 -4.77 -0.64
CA ASP A 54 -12.59 -5.51 -1.00
C ASP A 54 -12.26 -6.73 -1.84
N GLU A 55 -11.24 -6.65 -2.67
CA GLU A 55 -10.78 -7.77 -3.51
C GLU A 55 -9.84 -8.70 -2.75
N GLU A 56 -9.08 -8.16 -1.83
CA GLU A 56 -8.06 -8.90 -1.09
C GLU A 56 -8.38 -8.87 0.41
N SER A 57 -9.59 -9.31 0.77
CA SER A 57 -10.05 -9.25 2.15
C SER A 57 -9.19 -10.09 3.10
N ASP A 58 -8.61 -11.18 2.61
CA ASP A 58 -7.74 -12.04 3.42
C ASP A 58 -6.46 -11.30 3.81
N LEU A 59 -5.88 -10.56 2.88
CA LEU A 59 -4.69 -9.75 3.18
C LEU A 59 -5.01 -8.64 4.14
N ALA A 60 -6.13 -7.96 3.93
CA ALA A 60 -6.55 -6.89 4.83
C ALA A 60 -6.74 -7.41 6.25
N SER A 61 -7.37 -8.58 6.39
CA SER A 61 -7.54 -9.24 7.69
C SER A 61 -6.21 -9.61 8.30
N LYS A 62 -5.32 -10.19 7.50
CA LYS A 62 -4.00 -10.63 7.96
C LYS A 62 -3.21 -9.48 8.58
N TYR A 63 -3.29 -8.31 7.99
CA TYR A 63 -2.57 -7.14 8.47
C TYR A 63 -3.38 -6.27 9.42
N GLY A 64 -4.58 -6.70 9.79
CA GLY A 64 -5.42 -5.98 10.75
C GLY A 64 -5.89 -4.62 10.26
N ILE A 65 -6.18 -4.52 8.97
CA ILE A 65 -6.62 -3.24 8.38
C ILE A 65 -8.06 -2.96 8.82
N ARG A 66 -8.25 -1.89 9.58
CA ARG A 66 -9.56 -1.49 10.11
C ARG A 66 -10.07 -0.19 9.49
N SER A 67 -9.19 0.61 8.98
CA SER A 67 -9.55 1.85 8.32
C SER A 67 -8.69 2.04 7.09
N ILE A 68 -9.18 2.79 6.13
CA ILE A 68 -8.51 3.05 4.88
C ILE A 68 -8.55 4.55 4.59
N PRO A 69 -7.56 5.09 3.91
CA PRO A 69 -6.35 4.40 3.45
C PRO A 69 -5.40 4.09 4.60
N THR A 70 -4.71 2.98 4.49
CA THR A 70 -3.62 2.62 5.40
C THR A 70 -2.39 2.30 4.57
N LEU A 71 -1.27 2.86 4.96
CA LEU A 71 -0.01 2.69 4.25
C LEU A 71 0.99 2.00 5.17
N PHE A 72 1.63 0.96 4.64
CA PHE A 72 2.72 0.28 5.33
C PHE A 72 4.01 0.55 4.59
N TYR A 73 5.05 0.89 5.34
CA TYR A 73 6.40 0.86 4.81
C TYR A 73 7.05 -0.43 5.27
N MET A 74 7.51 -1.22 4.32
CA MET A 74 8.11 -2.52 4.59
C MET A 74 9.53 -2.57 4.07
N GLU A 75 10.41 -3.20 4.83
CA GLU A 75 11.78 -3.47 4.45
C GLU A 75 12.05 -4.96 4.66
N ASP A 76 12.50 -5.63 3.62
CA ASP A 76 12.86 -7.04 3.69
C ASP A 76 11.77 -7.92 4.29
N GLY A 77 10.53 -7.65 3.93
CA GLY A 77 9.37 -8.44 4.35
C GLY A 77 8.80 -8.05 5.70
N GLU A 78 9.36 -7.07 6.38
CA GLU A 78 8.88 -6.64 7.70
C GLU A 78 8.26 -5.25 7.63
N VAL A 79 7.16 -5.07 8.37
CA VAL A 79 6.53 -3.76 8.49
C VAL A 79 7.38 -2.90 9.43
N VAL A 80 7.94 -1.85 8.88
CA VAL A 80 8.80 -0.92 9.63
C VAL A 80 7.98 0.21 10.23
N ASP A 81 7.00 0.70 9.48
CA ASP A 81 6.18 1.82 9.91
C ASP A 81 4.84 1.77 9.19
N ARG A 82 3.86 2.49 9.74
CA ARG A 82 2.52 2.56 9.14
C ARG A 82 1.95 3.96 9.29
N HIS A 83 1.06 4.30 8.39
CA HIS A 83 0.35 5.57 8.39
C HIS A 83 -1.10 5.32 8.02
N THR A 84 -2.02 5.85 8.80
CA THR A 84 -3.46 5.71 8.54
C THR A 84 -4.05 7.08 8.22
N GLY A 85 -4.89 7.12 7.19
CA GLY A 85 -5.52 8.34 6.74
C GLY A 85 -4.80 9.00 5.59
N ASN A 86 -5.22 10.21 5.25
CA ASN A 86 -4.64 10.94 4.13
C ASN A 86 -3.13 11.15 4.32
N ALA A 87 -2.42 11.13 3.21
CA ALA A 87 -0.97 11.32 3.22
C ALA A 87 -0.55 12.22 2.06
N THR A 88 0.31 13.16 2.35
CA THR A 88 0.93 14.00 1.32
C THR A 88 2.20 13.36 0.81
N LEU A 89 2.70 13.86 -0.32
CA LEU A 89 3.97 13.38 -0.87
C LEU A 89 5.10 13.43 0.17
N GLU A 90 5.17 14.51 0.93
CA GLU A 90 6.20 14.64 1.96
C GLU A 90 6.04 13.61 3.07
N GLN A 91 4.79 13.34 3.47
CA GLN A 91 4.52 12.32 4.47
C GLN A 91 4.90 10.93 3.95
N LEU A 92 4.66 10.66 2.67
CA LEU A 92 5.07 9.39 2.04
C LEU A 92 6.59 9.24 2.05
N LYS A 93 7.31 10.30 1.75
CA LYS A 93 8.76 10.30 1.79
C LYS A 93 9.28 10.08 3.21
N THR A 94 8.67 10.74 4.18
CA THR A 94 9.04 10.57 5.58
C THR A 94 8.76 9.14 6.06
N LEU A 95 7.61 8.59 5.69
CA LEU A 95 7.23 7.21 6.04
C LEU A 95 8.25 6.22 5.52
N THR A 96 8.76 6.43 4.32
CA THR A 96 9.73 5.54 3.67
C THR A 96 11.17 5.97 3.91
N LYS A 97 11.38 6.90 4.80
CA LYS A 97 12.72 7.34 5.26
C LYS A 97 13.58 7.95 4.16
N ILE A 98 12.95 8.73 3.34
CA ILE A 98 13.63 9.47 2.26
C ILE A 98 13.75 10.95 2.60
#